data_6619151dcf7766684b18ac468dd9ea89
#
_entry.id   6619151dcf7766684b18ac468dd9ea89
#
_cell.length_a   1.000
_cell.length_b   1.000
_cell.length_c   1.000
_cell.angle_alpha   90.00
_cell.angle_beta   90.00
_cell.angle_gamma   90.00
#
_symmetry.space_group_name_H-M   'P 1'
#
loop_
_entity.id
_entity.type
_entity.pdbx_description
1 polymer ?
#
loop_
_entity_poly.entity_id
_entity_poly.type
_entity_poly.pdbx_seq_one_letter_code
_entity_poly.pdbx_strand_id
1 'polypeptide(L)'
;GHPAGLFVLFFTEMWERFSYYGMRALLVLFLTTAIMNGGWGWSNENALALYGTYTSMVYLTPILGGFIADRYIGYRWAVVIGAIIMAIGTLSMAMIEPFYIYSGLTLLIVGNGFFKPNMTSIISHMYKDHPEKKDGAFTIFYMGVNAGAFLGIMLCGYIGEKVGWNWGFGLAGIFMLLGMLQFYFAQNIFGDVGKKPVKAVVSDSKAEVKSEDKLNPFTSLDLIIIVIISVAGLVWILNDPYSKV
;
A
#
# COMPACT_ATOMS: atom_id res chain seq x y z
N GLY A 1 19.80 17.99 -10.07
CA GLY A 1 18.34 17.74 -10.00
C GLY A 1 18.02 16.34 -9.55
N HIS A 2 16.76 16.03 -9.34
CA HIS A 2 16.31 14.68 -9.05
C HIS A 2 16.14 13.87 -10.35
N PRO A 3 16.35 12.53 -10.33
CA PRO A 3 16.17 11.69 -11.51
C PRO A 3 14.69 11.59 -11.91
N ALA A 4 14.43 11.40 -13.20
CA ALA A 4 13.07 11.28 -13.76
C ALA A 4 12.24 10.15 -13.08
N GLY A 5 12.90 9.08 -12.63
CA GLY A 5 12.26 8.00 -11.89
C GLY A 5 11.53 8.46 -10.62
N LEU A 6 12.01 9.50 -9.93
CA LEU A 6 11.31 10.05 -8.77
C LEU A 6 9.91 10.56 -9.13
N PHE A 7 9.77 11.25 -10.26
CA PHE A 7 8.49 11.76 -10.70
C PHE A 7 7.54 10.64 -11.13
N VAL A 8 8.07 9.56 -11.71
CA VAL A 8 7.26 8.36 -11.98
C VAL A 8 6.71 7.78 -10.68
N LEU A 9 7.56 7.65 -9.64
CA LEU A 9 7.12 7.17 -8.33
C LEU A 9 6.13 8.13 -7.65
N PHE A 10 6.36 9.44 -7.75
CA PHE A 10 5.46 10.48 -7.26
C PHE A 10 4.05 10.33 -7.83
N PHE A 11 3.91 10.27 -9.15
CA PHE A 11 2.59 10.14 -9.77
C PHE A 11 1.96 8.77 -9.55
N THR A 12 2.76 7.69 -9.55
CA THR A 12 2.25 6.33 -9.25
C THR A 12 1.67 6.26 -7.84
N GLU A 13 2.39 6.79 -6.86
CA GLU A 13 1.91 6.86 -5.48
C GLU A 13 0.71 7.80 -5.37
N MET A 14 0.73 8.94 -6.04
CA MET A 14 -0.39 9.88 -6.05
C MET A 14 -1.69 9.19 -6.52
N TRP A 15 -1.65 8.43 -7.61
CA TRP A 15 -2.81 7.70 -8.12
C TRP A 15 -3.25 6.58 -7.19
N GLU A 16 -2.31 5.86 -6.60
CA GLU A 16 -2.61 4.85 -5.59
C GLU A 16 -3.24 5.47 -4.35
N ARG A 17 -2.69 6.57 -3.83
CA ARG A 17 -3.26 7.30 -2.69
C ARG A 17 -4.65 7.86 -3.00
N PHE A 18 -4.86 8.37 -4.21
CA PHE A 18 -6.19 8.77 -4.68
C PHE A 18 -7.18 7.61 -4.55
N SER A 19 -6.83 6.45 -5.09
CA SER A 19 -7.65 5.24 -5.03
C SER A 19 -7.91 4.81 -3.58
N TYR A 20 -6.86 4.68 -2.79
CA TYR A 20 -6.92 4.17 -1.43
C TYR A 20 -7.76 5.06 -0.51
N TYR A 21 -7.49 6.36 -0.48
CA TYR A 21 -8.21 7.29 0.39
C TYR A 21 -9.62 7.57 -0.14
N GLY A 22 -9.82 7.61 -1.45
CA GLY A 22 -11.14 7.73 -2.06
C GLY A 22 -12.03 6.54 -1.70
N MET A 23 -11.54 5.31 -1.85
CA MET A 23 -12.24 4.11 -1.44
C MET A 23 -12.53 4.10 0.07
N ARG A 24 -11.58 4.47 0.91
CA ARG A 24 -11.76 4.51 2.37
C ARG A 24 -12.86 5.47 2.80
N ALA A 25 -12.90 6.67 2.21
CA ALA A 25 -13.94 7.67 2.50
C ALA A 25 -15.32 7.15 2.11
N LEU A 26 -15.41 6.49 0.95
CA LEU A 26 -16.66 5.91 0.47
C LEU A 26 -17.14 4.71 1.29
N LEU A 27 -16.24 3.84 1.73
CA LEU A 27 -16.60 2.56 2.35
C LEU A 27 -17.52 2.77 3.56
N VAL A 28 -17.11 3.58 4.52
CA VAL A 28 -17.88 3.82 5.75
C VAL A 28 -19.19 4.53 5.42
N LEU A 29 -19.16 5.55 4.56
CA LEU A 29 -20.37 6.27 4.12
C LEU A 29 -21.37 5.33 3.44
N PHE A 30 -20.90 4.50 2.51
CA PHE A 30 -21.73 3.52 1.80
C PHE A 30 -22.37 2.50 2.76
N LEU A 31 -21.58 1.95 3.69
CA LEU A 31 -22.07 0.97 4.64
C LEU A 31 -23.14 1.54 5.57
N THR A 32 -23.00 2.80 6.01
CA THR A 32 -23.89 3.44 6.98
C THR A 32 -25.08 4.17 6.31
N THR A 33 -24.99 4.50 5.03
CA THR A 33 -26.09 5.14 4.30
C THR A 33 -27.32 4.23 4.26
N ALA A 34 -28.49 4.81 4.45
CA ALA A 34 -29.75 4.09 4.44
C ALA A 34 -29.97 3.33 3.12
N ILE A 35 -30.63 2.17 3.21
CA ILE A 35 -30.94 1.30 2.06
C ILE A 35 -31.73 2.06 0.99
N MET A 36 -32.63 2.95 1.37
CA MET A 36 -33.38 3.79 0.46
C MET A 36 -32.52 4.70 -0.42
N ASN A 37 -31.29 5.00 0.03
CA ASN A 37 -30.31 5.82 -0.68
C ASN A 37 -29.18 4.96 -1.29
N GLY A 38 -29.43 3.66 -1.47
CA GLY A 38 -28.49 2.74 -2.11
C GLY A 38 -27.32 2.29 -1.25
N GLY A 39 -27.30 2.58 0.05
CA GLY A 39 -26.34 2.06 1.02
C GLY A 39 -26.80 0.74 1.65
N TRP A 40 -26.06 0.24 2.61
CA TRP A 40 -26.39 -1.01 3.30
C TRP A 40 -27.12 -0.81 4.64
N GLY A 41 -27.25 0.43 5.12
CA GLY A 41 -27.96 0.75 6.36
C GLY A 41 -27.36 0.14 7.62
N TRP A 42 -26.05 -0.12 7.64
CA TRP A 42 -25.36 -0.67 8.79
C TRP A 42 -25.28 0.35 9.94
N SER A 43 -25.19 -0.17 11.17
CA SER A 43 -24.81 0.67 12.30
C SER A 43 -23.38 1.20 12.13
N ASN A 44 -23.10 2.37 12.69
CA ASN A 44 -21.74 2.93 12.70
C ASN A 44 -20.73 1.97 13.32
N GLU A 45 -21.13 1.25 14.38
CA GLU A 45 -20.31 0.28 15.07
C GLU A 45 -19.83 -0.84 14.13
N ASN A 46 -20.75 -1.47 13.39
CA ASN A 46 -20.42 -2.55 12.45
C ASN A 46 -19.57 -2.06 11.27
N ALA A 47 -19.88 -0.88 10.74
CA ALA A 47 -19.10 -0.30 9.65
C ALA A 47 -17.66 0.04 10.09
N LEU A 48 -17.49 0.60 11.29
CA LEU A 48 -16.19 0.92 11.86
C LEU A 48 -15.41 -0.35 12.26
N ALA A 49 -16.08 -1.41 12.71
CA ALA A 49 -15.44 -2.70 13.00
C ALA A 49 -14.85 -3.33 11.72
N LEU A 50 -15.62 -3.36 10.62
CA LEU A 50 -15.09 -3.82 9.33
C LEU A 50 -13.93 -2.96 8.84
N TYR A 51 -14.07 -1.63 8.92
CA TYR A 51 -13.04 -0.69 8.53
C TYR A 51 -11.75 -0.84 9.37
N GLY A 52 -11.89 -1.02 10.69
CA GLY A 52 -10.76 -1.25 11.59
C GLY A 52 -10.02 -2.55 11.28
N THR A 53 -10.76 -3.64 11.06
CA THR A 53 -10.20 -4.94 10.67
C THR A 53 -9.44 -4.83 9.34
N TYR A 54 -10.06 -4.22 8.33
CA TYR A 54 -9.41 -3.97 7.04
C TYR A 54 -8.10 -3.17 7.20
N THR A 55 -8.16 -2.05 7.93
CA THR A 55 -6.99 -1.18 8.13
C THR A 55 -5.87 -1.91 8.86
N SER A 56 -6.18 -2.68 9.90
CA SER A 56 -5.20 -3.48 10.64
C SER A 56 -4.47 -4.47 9.73
N MET A 57 -5.21 -5.18 8.88
CA MET A 57 -4.61 -6.13 7.93
C MET A 57 -3.73 -5.45 6.89
N VAL A 58 -4.11 -4.27 6.40
CA VAL A 58 -3.31 -3.45 5.46
C VAL A 58 -1.94 -3.07 6.05
N TYR A 59 -1.83 -2.90 7.38
CA TYR A 59 -0.55 -2.62 8.03
C TYR A 59 0.30 -3.86 8.30
N LEU A 60 -0.29 -5.04 8.37
CA LEU A 60 0.44 -6.30 8.60
C LEU A 60 1.02 -6.91 7.32
N THR A 61 0.28 -6.86 6.22
CA THR A 61 0.68 -7.50 4.95
C THR A 61 1.96 -6.98 4.31
N PRO A 62 2.40 -5.71 4.48
CA PRO A 62 3.67 -5.21 3.96
C PRO A 62 4.90 -6.00 4.41
N ILE A 63 4.86 -6.60 5.59
CA ILE A 63 5.95 -7.44 6.11
C ILE A 63 6.17 -8.65 5.19
N LEU A 64 5.09 -9.32 4.79
CA LEU A 64 5.15 -10.48 3.90
C LEU A 64 5.49 -10.09 2.47
N GLY A 65 4.88 -9.00 1.97
CA GLY A 65 5.09 -8.55 0.59
C GLY A 65 6.50 -8.03 0.35
N GLY A 66 7.10 -7.32 1.31
CA GLY A 66 8.50 -6.90 1.27
C GLY A 66 9.44 -8.10 1.25
N PHE A 67 9.24 -9.07 2.15
CA PHE A 67 10.05 -10.28 2.19
C PHE A 67 10.03 -11.08 0.88
N ILE A 68 8.86 -11.23 0.25
CA ILE A 68 8.72 -11.93 -1.03
C ILE A 68 9.43 -11.16 -2.15
N ALA A 69 9.30 -9.83 -2.16
CA ALA A 69 9.95 -8.99 -3.14
C ALA A 69 11.48 -9.07 -3.05
N ASP A 70 12.02 -8.98 -1.84
CA ASP A 70 13.46 -9.03 -1.60
C ASP A 70 14.10 -10.33 -2.09
N ARG A 71 13.42 -11.46 -1.90
CA ARG A 71 13.99 -12.77 -2.18
C ARG A 71 13.69 -13.33 -3.56
N TYR A 72 12.50 -13.04 -4.12
CA TYR A 72 11.99 -13.83 -5.25
C TYR A 72 11.68 -13.02 -6.49
N ILE A 73 11.01 -11.89 -6.38
CA ILE A 73 10.43 -11.21 -7.55
C ILE A 73 11.05 -9.85 -7.88
N GLY A 74 11.72 -9.21 -6.92
CA GLY A 74 12.25 -7.85 -7.05
C GLY A 74 11.18 -6.78 -6.84
N TYR A 75 11.62 -5.57 -6.48
CA TYR A 75 10.72 -4.49 -6.07
C TYR A 75 9.78 -4.03 -7.17
N ARG A 76 10.27 -3.94 -8.43
CA ARG A 76 9.44 -3.46 -9.55
C ARG A 76 8.25 -4.37 -9.83
N TRP A 77 8.51 -5.67 -9.93
CA TRP A 77 7.44 -6.63 -10.18
C TRP A 77 6.50 -6.75 -8.99
N ALA A 78 7.01 -6.61 -7.76
CA ALA A 78 6.16 -6.55 -6.58
C ALA A 78 5.19 -5.36 -6.64
N VAL A 79 5.66 -4.17 -7.04
CA VAL A 79 4.81 -2.98 -7.24
C VAL A 79 3.75 -3.24 -8.32
N VAL A 80 4.13 -3.80 -9.48
CA VAL A 80 3.19 -4.08 -10.58
C VAL A 80 2.12 -5.09 -10.15
N ILE A 81 2.54 -6.20 -9.56
CA ILE A 81 1.62 -7.25 -9.08
C ILE A 81 0.67 -6.67 -8.02
N GLY A 82 1.22 -5.94 -7.03
CA GLY A 82 0.43 -5.27 -6.00
C GLY A 82 -0.60 -4.31 -6.60
N ALA A 83 -0.17 -3.47 -7.55
CA ALA A 83 -1.02 -2.50 -8.23
C ALA A 83 -2.15 -3.16 -9.06
N ILE A 84 -1.86 -4.26 -9.77
CA ILE A 84 -2.88 -5.03 -10.50
C ILE A 84 -3.93 -5.60 -9.54
N ILE A 85 -3.47 -6.25 -8.46
CA ILE A 85 -4.37 -6.83 -7.45
C ILE A 85 -5.24 -5.74 -6.83
N MET A 86 -4.68 -4.58 -6.48
CA MET A 86 -5.42 -3.46 -5.92
C MET A 86 -6.42 -2.87 -6.93
N ALA A 87 -6.05 -2.73 -8.20
CA ALA A 87 -6.94 -2.23 -9.24
C ALA A 87 -8.15 -3.16 -9.43
N ILE A 88 -7.93 -4.46 -9.51
CA ILE A 88 -9.00 -5.47 -9.59
C ILE A 88 -9.88 -5.37 -8.34
N GLY A 89 -9.26 -5.29 -7.14
CA GLY A 89 -9.98 -5.18 -5.88
C GLY A 89 -10.89 -3.96 -5.84
N THR A 90 -10.35 -2.77 -6.16
CA THR A 90 -11.15 -1.53 -6.11
C THR A 90 -12.21 -1.48 -7.20
N LEU A 91 -11.92 -1.98 -8.41
CA LEU A 91 -12.91 -2.07 -9.49
C LEU A 91 -14.03 -3.07 -9.16
N SER A 92 -13.73 -4.19 -8.49
CA SER A 92 -14.76 -5.14 -8.07
C SER A 92 -15.73 -4.50 -7.07
N MET A 93 -15.27 -3.63 -6.17
CA MET A 93 -16.12 -2.92 -5.21
C MET A 93 -17.18 -2.03 -5.90
N ALA A 94 -16.95 -1.61 -7.15
CA ALA A 94 -17.94 -0.85 -7.91
C ALA A 94 -19.22 -1.66 -8.23
N MET A 95 -19.21 -2.97 -8.05
CA MET A 95 -20.42 -3.80 -8.16
C MET A 95 -21.35 -3.65 -6.96
N ILE A 96 -20.88 -3.08 -5.86
CA ILE A 96 -21.61 -2.76 -4.60
C ILE A 96 -22.37 -3.94 -3.96
N GLU A 97 -22.10 -5.16 -4.36
CA GLU A 97 -22.65 -6.38 -3.74
C GLU A 97 -21.71 -6.92 -2.65
N PRO A 98 -22.25 -7.59 -1.62
CA PRO A 98 -21.44 -8.07 -0.48
C PRO A 98 -20.21 -8.89 -0.90
N PHE A 99 -20.37 -9.84 -1.80
CA PHE A 99 -19.26 -10.65 -2.28
C PHE A 99 -18.12 -9.79 -2.88
N TYR A 100 -18.47 -8.81 -3.70
CA TYR A 100 -17.47 -7.95 -4.36
C TYR A 100 -16.82 -6.93 -3.41
N ILE A 101 -17.56 -6.45 -2.41
CA ILE A 101 -16.99 -5.57 -1.38
C ILE A 101 -15.96 -6.34 -0.53
N TYR A 102 -16.32 -7.53 0.00
CA TYR A 102 -15.39 -8.31 0.83
C TYR A 102 -14.19 -8.84 0.04
N SER A 103 -14.40 -9.35 -1.17
CA SER A 103 -13.31 -9.78 -2.04
C SER A 103 -12.41 -8.62 -2.44
N GLY A 104 -12.99 -7.46 -2.74
CA GLY A 104 -12.27 -6.24 -3.04
C GLY A 104 -11.37 -5.79 -1.89
N LEU A 105 -11.90 -5.74 -0.67
CA LEU A 105 -11.11 -5.43 0.54
C LEU A 105 -9.97 -6.43 0.74
N THR A 106 -10.23 -7.73 0.54
CA THR A 106 -9.20 -8.77 0.64
C THR A 106 -8.09 -8.56 -0.40
N LEU A 107 -8.45 -8.28 -1.64
CA LEU A 107 -7.49 -7.99 -2.70
C LEU A 107 -6.68 -6.71 -2.39
N LEU A 108 -7.31 -5.67 -1.84
CA LEU A 108 -6.62 -4.46 -1.42
C LEU A 108 -5.60 -4.72 -0.29
N ILE A 109 -5.95 -5.57 0.69
CA ILE A 109 -5.03 -5.99 1.75
C ILE A 109 -3.79 -6.67 1.17
N VAL A 110 -3.99 -7.65 0.28
CA VAL A 110 -2.90 -8.40 -0.34
C VAL A 110 -2.07 -7.49 -1.26
N GLY A 111 -2.72 -6.74 -2.13
CA GLY A 111 -2.05 -5.86 -3.09
C GLY A 111 -1.24 -4.75 -2.42
N ASN A 112 -1.76 -4.13 -1.36
CA ASN A 112 -1.04 -3.13 -0.59
C ASN A 112 0.22 -3.71 0.06
N GLY A 113 0.16 -4.95 0.52
CA GLY A 113 1.33 -5.66 1.04
C GLY A 113 2.49 -5.74 0.06
N PHE A 114 2.19 -5.98 -1.23
CA PHE A 114 3.21 -5.99 -2.27
C PHE A 114 3.61 -4.58 -2.75
N PHE A 115 2.68 -3.64 -2.78
CA PHE A 115 2.92 -2.32 -3.36
C PHE A 115 3.75 -1.43 -2.43
N LYS A 116 3.24 -1.16 -1.24
CA LYS A 116 3.71 -0.10 -0.35
C LYS A 116 5.18 -0.22 0.08
N PRO A 117 5.68 -1.36 0.61
CA PRO A 117 7.07 -1.46 1.04
C PRO A 117 8.03 -1.33 -0.13
N ASN A 118 7.64 -1.80 -1.30
CA ASN A 118 8.51 -1.86 -2.47
C ASN A 118 8.66 -0.51 -3.19
N MET A 119 7.65 0.37 -3.12
CA MET A 119 7.75 1.75 -3.60
C MET A 119 8.84 2.53 -2.84
N THR A 120 8.83 2.47 -1.53
CA THR A 120 9.84 3.14 -0.69
C THR A 120 11.23 2.52 -0.84
N SER A 121 11.31 1.20 -1.05
CA SER A 121 12.57 0.50 -1.35
C SER A 121 13.17 0.98 -2.67
N ILE A 122 12.38 1.16 -3.73
CA ILE A 122 12.87 1.69 -5.01
C ILE A 122 13.45 3.09 -4.82
N ILE A 123 12.77 4.01 -4.09
CA ILE A 123 13.31 5.34 -3.80
C ILE A 123 14.63 5.23 -3.07
N SER A 124 14.70 4.41 -2.02
CA SER A 124 15.93 4.25 -1.22
C SER A 124 17.11 3.76 -2.05
N HIS A 125 16.88 2.83 -2.98
CA HIS A 125 17.92 2.33 -3.88
C HIS A 125 18.33 3.33 -4.95
N MET A 126 17.38 4.17 -5.45
CA MET A 126 17.71 5.23 -6.41
C MET A 126 18.66 6.28 -5.86
N TYR A 127 18.64 6.50 -4.54
CA TYR A 127 19.49 7.49 -3.88
C TYR A 127 20.62 6.87 -3.05
N LYS A 128 21.00 5.61 -3.34
CA LYS A 128 22.08 4.93 -2.63
C LYS A 128 23.41 5.68 -2.75
N ASP A 129 23.70 6.21 -3.94
CA ASP A 129 24.93 6.95 -4.24
C ASP A 129 24.83 8.46 -3.95
N HIS A 130 23.66 8.95 -3.55
CA HIS A 130 23.36 10.35 -3.26
C HIS A 130 22.50 10.49 -2.00
N PRO A 131 23.00 10.02 -0.83
CA PRO A 131 22.22 10.03 0.41
C PRO A 131 21.80 11.42 0.85
N GLU A 132 22.57 12.47 0.50
CA GLU A 132 22.28 13.86 0.79
C GLU A 132 21.00 14.39 0.10
N LYS A 133 20.54 13.75 -0.98
CA LYS A 133 19.32 14.13 -1.71
C LYS A 133 18.11 13.28 -1.32
N LYS A 134 18.32 12.25 -0.51
CA LYS A 134 17.28 11.27 -0.18
C LYS A 134 16.11 11.90 0.57
N ASP A 135 16.37 12.78 1.52
CA ASP A 135 15.32 13.42 2.30
C ASP A 135 14.45 14.36 1.44
N GLY A 136 15.08 15.11 0.52
CA GLY A 136 14.35 15.89 -0.49
C GLY A 136 13.49 15.04 -1.42
N ALA A 137 13.99 13.86 -1.81
CA ALA A 137 13.24 12.92 -2.63
C ALA A 137 12.00 12.39 -1.91
N PHE A 138 12.12 12.00 -0.63
CA PHE A 138 10.97 11.59 0.17
C PHE A 138 9.99 12.74 0.40
N THR A 139 10.47 13.97 0.58
CA THR A 139 9.59 15.15 0.67
C THR A 139 8.72 15.30 -0.58
N ILE A 140 9.33 15.24 -1.77
CA ILE A 140 8.60 15.29 -3.04
C ILE A 140 7.61 14.12 -3.15
N PHE A 141 8.04 12.91 -2.82
CA PHE A 141 7.18 11.72 -2.84
C PHE A 141 5.96 11.86 -1.94
N TYR A 142 6.13 12.36 -0.71
CA TYR A 142 5.03 12.59 0.23
C TYR A 142 4.09 13.74 -0.18
N MET A 143 4.56 14.69 -0.98
CA MET A 143 3.65 15.67 -1.61
C MET A 143 2.65 14.96 -2.53
N GLY A 144 3.10 13.94 -3.30
CA GLY A 144 2.21 13.10 -4.11
C GLY A 144 1.20 12.33 -3.26
N VAL A 145 1.65 11.76 -2.14
CA VAL A 145 0.77 11.08 -1.17
C VAL A 145 -0.37 12.00 -0.72
N ASN A 146 -0.04 13.21 -0.29
CA ASN A 146 -1.01 14.18 0.22
C ASN A 146 -1.96 14.70 -0.88
N ALA A 147 -1.42 15.00 -2.06
CA ALA A 147 -2.22 15.43 -3.21
C ALA A 147 -3.22 14.34 -3.63
N GLY A 148 -2.77 13.09 -3.73
CA GLY A 148 -3.62 11.95 -4.04
C GLY A 148 -4.71 11.74 -2.99
N ALA A 149 -4.36 11.79 -1.71
CA ALA A 149 -5.32 11.66 -0.62
C ALA A 149 -6.42 12.74 -0.67
N PHE A 150 -6.02 13.99 -0.83
CA PHE A 150 -6.96 15.11 -0.91
C PHE A 150 -7.92 14.97 -2.10
N LEU A 151 -7.37 14.77 -3.29
CA LEU A 151 -8.16 14.63 -4.51
C LEU A 151 -9.05 13.38 -4.49
N GLY A 152 -8.57 12.27 -3.94
CA GLY A 152 -9.30 11.02 -3.85
C GLY A 152 -10.53 11.14 -2.94
N ILE A 153 -10.36 11.67 -1.74
CA ILE A 153 -11.47 11.90 -0.80
C ILE A 153 -12.50 12.82 -1.43
N MET A 154 -12.05 13.93 -2.01
CA MET A 154 -12.94 14.95 -2.58
C MET A 154 -13.74 14.42 -3.77
N LEU A 155 -13.06 13.84 -4.77
CA LEU A 155 -13.71 13.45 -6.03
C LEU A 155 -14.49 12.14 -5.89
N CYS A 156 -13.91 11.11 -5.26
CA CYS A 156 -14.63 9.86 -5.07
C CYS A 156 -15.83 10.06 -4.13
N GLY A 157 -15.67 10.84 -3.05
CA GLY A 157 -16.74 11.17 -2.13
C GLY A 157 -17.90 11.90 -2.85
N TYR A 158 -17.55 12.97 -3.57
CA TYR A 158 -18.56 13.73 -4.32
C TYR A 158 -19.31 12.87 -5.36
N ILE A 159 -18.59 12.10 -6.16
CA ILE A 159 -19.20 11.24 -7.19
C ILE A 159 -20.00 10.11 -6.53
N GLY A 160 -19.52 9.50 -5.46
CA GLY A 160 -20.23 8.46 -4.74
C GLY A 160 -21.56 8.92 -4.20
N GLU A 161 -21.63 10.11 -3.60
CA GLU A 161 -22.84 10.65 -3.02
C GLU A 161 -23.82 11.27 -4.04
N LYS A 162 -23.30 11.91 -5.10
CA LYS A 162 -24.13 12.68 -6.04
C LYS A 162 -24.52 11.93 -7.31
N VAL A 163 -23.67 11.00 -7.75
CA VAL A 163 -23.88 10.22 -8.99
C VAL A 163 -24.24 8.78 -8.68
N GLY A 164 -23.57 8.18 -7.70
CA GLY A 164 -23.81 6.82 -7.25
C GLY A 164 -22.56 6.13 -6.72
N TRP A 165 -22.74 5.26 -5.75
CA TRP A 165 -21.67 4.55 -5.05
C TRP A 165 -20.75 3.75 -5.97
N ASN A 166 -21.34 3.06 -6.96
CA ASN A 166 -20.62 2.32 -7.99
C ASN A 166 -19.65 3.20 -8.80
N TRP A 167 -20.04 4.42 -9.13
CA TRP A 167 -19.20 5.37 -9.85
C TRP A 167 -18.06 5.89 -8.96
N GLY A 168 -18.32 6.12 -7.68
CA GLY A 168 -17.28 6.53 -6.73
C GLY A 168 -16.19 5.47 -6.55
N PHE A 169 -16.56 4.20 -6.31
CA PHE A 169 -15.62 3.07 -6.25
C PHE A 169 -14.96 2.82 -7.61
N GLY A 170 -15.71 2.92 -8.70
CA GLY A 170 -15.19 2.76 -10.06
C GLY A 170 -14.11 3.80 -10.38
N LEU A 171 -14.32 5.06 -10.01
CA LEU A 171 -13.34 6.12 -10.18
C LEU A 171 -12.04 5.82 -9.44
N ALA A 172 -12.13 5.40 -8.18
CA ALA A 172 -10.97 4.99 -7.40
C ALA A 172 -10.19 3.86 -8.08
N GLY A 173 -10.91 2.86 -8.64
CA GLY A 173 -10.30 1.75 -9.38
C GLY A 173 -9.65 2.17 -10.69
N ILE A 174 -10.25 3.09 -11.44
CA ILE A 174 -9.67 3.63 -12.69
C ILE A 174 -8.35 4.34 -12.40
N PHE A 175 -8.27 5.17 -11.36
CA PHE A 175 -7.04 5.85 -11.00
C PHE A 175 -5.95 4.89 -10.49
N MET A 176 -6.32 3.82 -9.82
CA MET A 176 -5.37 2.74 -9.48
C MET A 176 -4.81 2.07 -10.73
N LEU A 177 -5.67 1.79 -11.71
CA LEU A 177 -5.26 1.21 -12.99
C LEU A 177 -4.32 2.15 -13.77
N LEU A 178 -4.61 3.46 -13.78
CA LEU A 178 -3.73 4.47 -14.40
C LEU A 178 -2.35 4.49 -13.74
N GLY A 179 -2.29 4.46 -12.42
CA GLY A 179 -1.03 4.38 -11.67
C GLY A 179 -0.23 3.13 -12.01
N MET A 180 -0.89 1.99 -12.10
CA MET A 180 -0.29 0.72 -12.50
C MET A 180 0.26 0.78 -13.93
N LEU A 181 -0.52 1.25 -14.90
CA LEU A 181 -0.10 1.37 -16.30
C LEU A 181 1.08 2.33 -16.44
N GLN A 182 1.00 3.50 -15.79
CA GLN A 182 2.09 4.46 -15.79
C GLN A 182 3.38 3.84 -15.26
N PHE A 183 3.35 3.16 -14.12
CA PHE A 183 4.52 2.52 -13.55
C PHE A 183 5.05 1.40 -14.46
N TYR A 184 4.17 0.57 -15.01
CA TYR A 184 4.53 -0.55 -15.88
C TYR A 184 5.28 -0.08 -17.13
N PHE A 185 4.77 0.94 -17.82
CA PHE A 185 5.41 1.46 -19.04
C PHE A 185 6.67 2.28 -18.75
N ALA A 186 6.77 2.89 -17.57
CA ALA A 186 7.92 3.70 -17.18
C ALA A 186 9.06 2.88 -16.53
N GLN A 187 8.96 1.57 -16.41
CA GLN A 187 9.98 0.74 -15.73
C GLN A 187 11.40 0.90 -16.26
N ASN A 188 11.55 1.18 -17.56
CA ASN A 188 12.87 1.35 -18.17
C ASN A 188 13.65 2.56 -17.61
N ILE A 189 12.95 3.55 -17.04
CA ILE A 189 13.57 4.76 -16.46
C ILE A 189 14.41 4.42 -15.22
N PHE A 190 14.10 3.32 -14.53
CA PHE A 190 14.79 2.91 -13.30
C PHE A 190 16.11 2.16 -13.54
N GLY A 191 16.49 1.88 -14.81
CA GLY A 191 17.73 1.14 -15.11
C GLY A 191 17.79 -0.23 -14.40
N ASP A 192 18.71 -0.43 -13.46
CA ASP A 192 18.87 -1.68 -12.70
C ASP A 192 18.19 -1.63 -11.32
N VAL A 193 17.79 -0.46 -10.86
CA VAL A 193 17.14 -0.28 -9.56
C VAL A 193 15.85 -1.09 -9.47
N GLY A 194 15.72 -1.95 -8.46
CA GLY A 194 14.52 -2.73 -8.17
C GLY A 194 14.29 -3.96 -9.06
N LYS A 195 15.28 -4.35 -9.88
CA LYS A 195 15.24 -5.64 -10.59
C LYS A 195 15.31 -6.82 -9.63
N LYS A 196 14.96 -8.00 -10.12
CA LYS A 196 15.06 -9.25 -9.37
C LYS A 196 16.49 -9.45 -8.86
N PRO A 197 16.68 -9.85 -7.58
CA PRO A 197 18.00 -10.15 -7.07
C PRO A 197 18.63 -11.28 -7.89
N VAL A 198 19.82 -11.03 -8.44
CA VAL A 198 20.60 -12.07 -9.10
C VAL A 198 21.14 -12.96 -7.99
N LYS A 199 20.81 -14.26 -8.02
CA LYS A 199 21.48 -15.23 -7.15
C LYS A 199 22.98 -15.11 -7.42
N ALA A 200 23.75 -14.69 -6.43
CA ALA A 200 25.19 -14.77 -6.50
C ALA A 200 25.52 -16.24 -6.80
N VAL A 201 26.11 -16.48 -7.97
CA VAL A 201 26.77 -17.76 -8.26
C VAL A 201 27.91 -17.82 -7.24
N VAL A 202 27.78 -18.72 -6.28
CA VAL A 202 28.86 -19.04 -5.35
C VAL A 202 29.97 -19.66 -6.20
N SER A 203 30.84 -18.82 -6.77
CA SER A 203 32.13 -19.26 -7.25
C SER A 203 32.98 -19.52 -6.00
N ASP A 204 33.42 -20.76 -5.85
CA ASP A 204 34.39 -21.20 -4.86
C ASP A 204 35.68 -20.38 -4.97
N SER A 205 35.72 -19.20 -4.43
CA SER A 205 36.91 -18.49 -4.08
C SER A 205 36.73 -18.00 -2.65
N LYS A 206 37.48 -18.66 -1.73
CA LYS A 206 37.69 -18.21 -0.35
C LYS A 206 38.31 -16.81 -0.37
N ALA A 207 37.47 -15.79 -0.55
CA ALA A 207 37.82 -14.43 -0.21
C ALA A 207 36.99 -14.10 1.07
N GLU A 208 37.72 -13.77 2.13
CA GLU A 208 37.14 -13.33 3.41
C GLU A 208 36.08 -12.25 3.16
N VAL A 209 34.84 -12.64 3.29
CA VAL A 209 33.72 -11.70 3.33
C VAL A 209 33.87 -10.96 4.66
N LYS A 210 34.41 -9.74 4.60
CA LYS A 210 34.28 -8.78 5.69
C LYS A 210 32.82 -8.65 6.00
N SER A 211 32.45 -9.00 7.22
CA SER A 211 31.11 -9.00 7.79
C SER A 211 30.60 -7.57 8.04
N GLU A 212 30.34 -6.79 6.99
CA GLU A 212 29.84 -5.42 7.11
C GLU A 212 28.44 -5.21 6.50
N ASP A 213 27.77 -6.24 6.00
CA ASP A 213 26.37 -6.14 5.60
C ASP A 213 25.46 -6.98 6.53
N LYS A 214 25.47 -6.66 7.84
CA LYS A 214 24.35 -7.01 8.67
C LYS A 214 23.21 -6.04 8.35
N LEU A 215 22.42 -6.39 7.35
CA LEU A 215 21.16 -5.70 6.96
C LEU A 215 20.11 -5.65 8.09
N ASN A 216 20.41 -6.20 9.24
CA ASN A 216 19.56 -6.18 10.40
C ASN A 216 20.30 -5.54 11.58
N PRO A 217 20.10 -4.23 11.84
CA PRO A 217 20.70 -3.55 12.98
C PRO A 217 20.16 -4.05 14.33
N PHE A 218 19.11 -4.87 14.32
CA PHE A 218 18.49 -5.41 15.52
C PHE A 218 19.16 -6.73 15.93
N THR A 219 19.50 -6.83 17.19
CA THR A 219 19.92 -8.10 17.80
C THR A 219 18.70 -9.01 17.95
N SER A 220 18.94 -10.33 18.15
CA SER A 220 17.84 -11.27 18.44
C SER A 220 17.04 -10.85 19.67
N LEU A 221 17.69 -10.18 20.62
CA LEU A 221 17.06 -9.66 21.83
C LEU A 221 16.12 -8.48 21.52
N ASP A 222 16.53 -7.57 20.63
CA ASP A 222 15.70 -6.45 20.19
C ASP A 222 14.43 -6.94 19.48
N LEU A 223 14.56 -7.96 18.64
CA LEU A 223 13.42 -8.57 17.94
C LEU A 223 12.43 -9.21 18.94
N ILE A 224 12.94 -9.89 19.97
CA ILE A 224 12.11 -10.47 21.03
C ILE A 224 11.39 -9.36 21.80
N ILE A 225 12.08 -8.27 22.15
CA ILE A 225 11.50 -7.12 22.84
C ILE A 225 10.39 -6.47 21.99
N ILE A 226 10.64 -6.26 20.70
CA ILE A 226 9.65 -5.68 19.78
C ILE A 226 8.40 -6.57 19.71
N VAL A 227 8.58 -7.89 19.60
CA VAL A 227 7.46 -8.84 19.57
C VAL A 227 6.68 -8.81 20.90
N ILE A 228 7.37 -8.84 22.04
CA ILE A 228 6.73 -8.79 23.35
C ILE A 228 5.93 -7.51 23.54
N ILE A 229 6.51 -6.34 23.20
CA ILE A 229 5.81 -5.05 23.33
C ILE A 229 4.61 -5.00 22.39
N SER A 230 4.75 -5.50 21.16
CA SER A 230 3.66 -5.53 20.18
C SER A 230 2.50 -6.43 20.64
N VAL A 231 2.82 -7.61 21.16
CA VAL A 231 1.82 -8.55 21.70
C VAL A 231 1.17 -7.97 22.97
N ALA A 232 1.95 -7.41 23.88
CA ALA A 232 1.43 -6.78 25.09
C ALA A 232 0.51 -5.59 24.76
N GLY A 233 0.88 -4.76 23.80
CA GLY A 233 0.06 -3.66 23.30
C GLY A 233 -1.26 -4.16 22.69
N LEU A 234 -1.20 -5.23 21.89
CA LEU A 234 -2.38 -5.84 21.28
C LEU A 234 -3.32 -6.43 22.36
N VAL A 235 -2.77 -7.14 23.32
CA VAL A 235 -3.54 -7.71 24.45
C VAL A 235 -4.16 -6.61 25.30
N TRP A 236 -3.42 -5.51 25.54
CA TRP A 236 -3.94 -4.35 26.26
C TRP A 236 -5.12 -3.70 25.52
N ILE A 237 -4.98 -3.45 24.21
CA ILE A 237 -6.07 -2.90 23.38
C ILE A 237 -7.29 -3.83 23.39
N LEU A 238 -7.11 -5.15 23.23
CA LEU A 238 -8.22 -6.10 23.22
C LEU A 238 -8.92 -6.26 24.58
N ASN A 239 -8.24 -5.95 25.68
CA ASN A 239 -8.82 -6.01 27.03
C ASN A 239 -9.29 -4.65 27.55
N ASP A 240 -9.06 -3.57 26.83
CA ASP A 240 -9.55 -2.25 27.21
C ASP A 240 -11.09 -2.23 27.19
N PRO A 241 -11.77 -1.84 28.28
CA PRO A 241 -13.23 -1.76 28.33
C PRO A 241 -13.80 -0.79 27.29
N TYR A 242 -13.05 0.21 26.84
CA TYR A 242 -13.45 1.14 25.78
C TYR A 242 -13.30 0.58 24.35
N SER A 243 -12.58 -0.52 24.16
CA SER A 243 -12.47 -1.20 22.85
C SER A 243 -13.61 -2.21 22.60
N LYS A 244 -14.45 -2.45 23.59
CA LYS A 244 -15.58 -3.39 23.54
C LYS A 244 -16.95 -2.72 23.38
N VAL A 245 -16.98 -1.39 23.12
CA VAL A 245 -18.20 -0.61 22.87
C VAL A 245 -18.44 -0.45 21.38
#